data_a20b516b778bed75a9038916edcabab5
#
_entry.id   a20b516b778bed75a9038916edcabab5
#
_cell.length_a   1.000
_cell.length_b   1.000
_cell.length_c   1.000
_cell.angle_alpha   90.00
_cell.angle_beta   90.00
_cell.angle_gamma   90.00
#
_symmetry.space_group_name_H-M   'P 1'
#
loop_
_entity.id
_entity.type
_entity.pdbx_description
1 polymer ?
#
loop_
_entity_poly.entity_id
_entity_poly.type
_entity_poly.pdbx_seq_one_letter_code
_entity_poly.pdbx_strand_id
1 'polypeptide(L)'
;TSADEKGDGMQRALMLAIIQAYAEFRKANEDIGKSFLFFIDEAELHLHPTAQRNLKNVLHILSQDTDQVFINTHSSVFVADNYDNQSILKVEKSSGETSIEVTTDFEKPYIIFELLGGSPSDLLLPKNFLIVEGLSEFELLTRVIQRFYSDKPPIQIVKANGDIDQVERSI
;
A
#
# COMPACT_ATOMS: atom_id res chain seq x y z
N THR A 1 -4.19 -11.79 -34.91
CA THR A 1 -4.02 -12.49 -33.64
C THR A 1 -4.96 -11.89 -32.61
N SER A 2 -5.81 -12.71 -32.00
CA SER A 2 -6.75 -12.32 -30.96
C SER A 2 -5.98 -11.83 -29.71
N ALA A 3 -6.58 -10.94 -28.91
CA ALA A 3 -6.00 -10.51 -27.63
C ALA A 3 -5.79 -11.68 -26.66
N ASP A 4 -6.63 -12.73 -26.77
CA ASP A 4 -6.55 -13.95 -25.97
C ASP A 4 -5.32 -14.82 -26.26
N GLU A 5 -4.67 -14.62 -27.40
CA GLU A 5 -3.44 -15.34 -27.78
C GLU A 5 -2.16 -14.67 -27.25
N LYS A 6 -2.29 -13.52 -26.59
CA LYS A 6 -1.17 -12.77 -26.04
C LYS A 6 -1.07 -12.97 -24.54
N GLY A 7 0.15 -12.98 -24.02
CA GLY A 7 0.38 -13.17 -22.58
C GLY A 7 -0.29 -12.07 -21.73
N ASP A 8 -0.58 -12.38 -20.48
CA ASP A 8 -1.34 -11.56 -19.53
C ASP A 8 -0.85 -10.12 -19.43
N GLY A 9 0.47 -9.89 -19.54
CA GLY A 9 1.05 -8.54 -19.52
C GLY A 9 0.61 -7.67 -20.71
N MET A 10 0.42 -8.25 -21.90
CA MET A 10 -0.05 -7.52 -23.07
C MET A 10 -1.54 -7.19 -22.98
N GLN A 11 -2.35 -8.10 -22.46
CA GLN A 11 -3.78 -7.85 -22.22
C GLN A 11 -3.97 -6.71 -21.23
N ARG A 12 -3.18 -6.68 -20.15
CA ARG A 12 -3.20 -5.60 -19.15
C ARG A 12 -2.74 -4.27 -19.73
N ALA A 13 -1.66 -4.26 -20.53
CA ALA A 13 -1.21 -3.06 -21.23
C ALA A 13 -2.27 -2.50 -22.18
N LEU A 14 -2.99 -3.40 -22.90
CA LEU A 14 -4.10 -3.01 -23.77
C LEU A 14 -5.26 -2.41 -22.96
N MET A 15 -5.64 -3.04 -21.84
CA MET A 15 -6.66 -2.51 -20.93
C MET A 15 -6.31 -1.11 -20.45
N LEU A 16 -5.07 -0.89 -20.00
CA LEU A 16 -4.58 0.42 -19.59
C LEU A 16 -4.68 1.45 -20.72
N ALA A 17 -4.26 1.09 -21.93
CA ALA A 17 -4.34 1.97 -23.09
C ALA A 17 -5.78 2.35 -23.44
N ILE A 18 -6.72 1.42 -23.33
CA ILE A 18 -8.15 1.67 -23.55
C ILE A 18 -8.70 2.63 -22.49
N ILE A 19 -8.39 2.39 -21.20
CA ILE A 19 -8.82 3.26 -20.12
C ILE A 19 -8.25 4.68 -20.29
N GLN A 20 -6.97 4.80 -20.64
CA GLN A 20 -6.33 6.09 -20.90
C GLN A 20 -6.98 6.81 -22.09
N ALA A 21 -7.16 6.12 -23.21
CA ALA A 21 -7.81 6.70 -24.40
C ALA A 21 -9.24 7.14 -24.10
N TYR A 22 -9.96 6.37 -23.28
CA TYR A 22 -11.29 6.74 -22.83
C TYR A 22 -11.27 7.97 -21.91
N ALA A 23 -10.34 8.07 -20.98
CA ALA A 23 -10.18 9.23 -20.11
C ALA A 23 -9.88 10.52 -20.93
N GLU A 24 -8.99 10.40 -21.91
CA GLU A 24 -8.68 11.51 -22.82
C GLU A 24 -9.89 11.92 -23.67
N PHE A 25 -10.63 10.94 -24.19
CA PHE A 25 -11.86 11.17 -24.94
C PHE A 25 -12.93 11.90 -24.09
N ARG A 26 -13.12 11.47 -22.84
CA ARG A 26 -14.05 12.11 -21.89
C ARG A 26 -13.65 13.56 -21.63
N LYS A 27 -12.38 13.80 -21.34
CA LYS A 27 -11.85 15.14 -21.09
C LYS A 27 -12.03 16.10 -22.29
N ALA A 28 -11.96 15.56 -23.50
CA ALA A 28 -12.14 16.34 -24.74
C ALA A 28 -13.63 16.57 -25.08
N ASN A 29 -14.57 15.80 -24.51
CA ASN A 29 -15.99 15.82 -24.84
C ASN A 29 -16.82 15.88 -23.54
N GLU A 30 -16.77 17.00 -22.85
CA GLU A 30 -17.45 17.22 -21.56
C GLU A 30 -18.97 17.02 -21.58
N ASP A 31 -19.60 17.01 -22.76
CA ASP A 31 -21.06 17.08 -22.95
C ASP A 31 -21.72 15.72 -23.31
N ILE A 32 -21.11 14.57 -22.94
CA ILE A 32 -21.66 13.27 -23.33
C ILE A 32 -22.90 12.86 -22.50
N GLY A 33 -23.38 13.60 -21.55
CA GLY A 33 -24.65 13.37 -20.82
C GLY A 33 -24.89 11.96 -20.27
N LYS A 34 -23.86 11.09 -20.26
CA LYS A 34 -23.88 9.70 -19.76
C LYS A 34 -22.81 9.51 -18.70
N SER A 35 -23.18 8.86 -17.60
CA SER A 35 -22.26 8.43 -16.55
C SER A 35 -21.99 6.94 -16.68
N PHE A 36 -20.75 6.54 -16.43
CA PHE A 36 -20.33 5.15 -16.45
C PHE A 36 -19.92 4.69 -15.05
N LEU A 37 -20.16 3.42 -14.78
CA LEU A 37 -19.73 2.72 -13.60
C LEU A 37 -18.65 1.71 -14.02
N PHE A 38 -17.43 1.90 -13.54
CA PHE A 38 -16.32 0.99 -13.78
C PHE A 38 -16.14 0.08 -12.57
N PHE A 39 -16.14 -1.21 -12.81
CA PHE A 39 -15.80 -2.23 -11.81
C PHE A 39 -14.54 -2.94 -12.27
N ILE A 40 -13.47 -2.80 -11.49
CA ILE A 40 -12.15 -3.31 -11.85
C ILE A 40 -11.68 -4.23 -10.73
N ASP A 41 -11.42 -5.49 -11.09
CA ASP A 41 -10.96 -6.51 -10.17
C ASP A 41 -9.46 -6.74 -10.39
N GLU A 42 -8.68 -6.60 -9.31
CA GLU A 42 -7.24 -6.86 -9.27
C GLU A 42 -6.47 -6.27 -10.47
N ALA A 43 -6.75 -5.02 -10.82
CA ALA A 43 -6.14 -4.34 -11.96
C ALA A 43 -4.60 -4.23 -11.87
N GLU A 44 -4.05 -4.39 -10.67
CA GLU A 44 -2.63 -4.35 -10.38
C GLU A 44 -1.86 -5.63 -10.74
N LEU A 45 -2.53 -6.75 -10.97
CA LEU A 45 -1.88 -8.02 -11.26
C LEU A 45 -0.90 -7.87 -12.43
N HIS A 46 0.33 -8.36 -12.23
CA HIS A 46 1.44 -8.28 -13.18
C HIS A 46 1.92 -6.87 -13.55
N LEU A 47 1.43 -5.82 -12.87
CA LEU A 47 1.92 -4.46 -13.06
C LEU A 47 3.03 -4.11 -12.08
N HIS A 48 4.11 -3.53 -12.61
CA HIS A 48 5.13 -2.90 -11.76
C HIS A 48 4.52 -1.73 -10.96
N PRO A 49 4.95 -1.44 -9.72
CA PRO A 49 4.39 -0.37 -8.89
C PRO A 49 4.25 0.99 -9.58
N THR A 50 5.17 1.35 -10.47
CA THR A 50 5.08 2.59 -11.27
C THR A 50 3.86 2.56 -12.21
N ALA A 51 3.60 1.42 -12.85
CA ALA A 51 2.43 1.25 -13.73
C ALA A 51 1.12 1.25 -12.92
N GLN A 52 1.12 0.68 -11.71
CA GLN A 52 -0.01 0.74 -10.79
C GLN A 52 -0.35 2.19 -10.40
N ARG A 53 0.65 3.03 -10.10
CA ARG A 53 0.44 4.46 -9.82
C ARG A 53 -0.14 5.20 -11.01
N ASN A 54 0.38 4.92 -12.21
CA ASN A 54 -0.16 5.52 -13.43
C ASN A 54 -1.62 5.13 -13.66
N LEU A 55 -1.95 3.84 -13.49
CA LEU A 55 -3.33 3.36 -13.58
C LEU A 55 -4.21 4.07 -12.56
N LYS A 56 -3.80 4.13 -11.30
CA LYS A 56 -4.53 4.82 -10.23
C LYS A 56 -4.82 6.27 -10.59
N ASN A 57 -3.82 7.01 -11.10
CA ASN A 57 -4.00 8.39 -11.52
C ASN A 57 -5.04 8.53 -12.65
N VAL A 58 -5.01 7.65 -13.65
CA VAL A 58 -5.97 7.66 -14.76
C VAL A 58 -7.39 7.38 -14.25
N LEU A 59 -7.55 6.39 -13.36
CA LEU A 59 -8.85 6.06 -12.76
C LEU A 59 -9.38 7.18 -11.87
N HIS A 60 -8.49 7.87 -11.15
CA HIS A 60 -8.85 9.05 -10.39
C HIS A 60 -9.34 10.19 -11.29
N ILE A 61 -8.66 10.45 -12.41
CA ILE A 61 -9.12 11.47 -13.39
C ILE A 61 -10.51 11.12 -13.92
N LEU A 62 -10.79 9.87 -14.24
CA LEU A 62 -12.12 9.41 -14.67
C LEU A 62 -13.19 9.66 -13.61
N SER A 63 -12.84 9.48 -12.31
CA SER A 63 -13.79 9.65 -11.21
C SER A 63 -14.05 11.11 -10.82
N GLN A 64 -13.33 12.07 -11.37
CA GLN A 64 -13.52 13.50 -11.04
C GLN A 64 -14.79 14.10 -11.64
N ASP A 65 -15.30 13.51 -12.72
CA ASP A 65 -16.50 13.96 -13.40
C ASP A 65 -17.76 13.20 -12.92
N THR A 66 -18.53 12.73 -13.87
CA THR A 66 -19.79 11.99 -13.62
C THR A 66 -19.59 10.49 -13.53
N ASP A 67 -18.39 9.97 -13.85
CA ASP A 67 -18.10 8.55 -13.83
C ASP A 67 -17.71 8.08 -12.42
N GLN A 68 -18.06 6.84 -12.08
CA GLN A 68 -17.70 6.22 -10.81
C GLN A 68 -16.82 5.00 -11.05
N VAL A 69 -15.78 4.85 -10.24
CA VAL A 69 -14.81 3.77 -10.35
C VAL A 69 -14.77 2.98 -9.04
N PHE A 70 -15.00 1.70 -9.12
CA PHE A 70 -14.87 0.73 -8.04
C PHE A 70 -13.71 -0.21 -8.35
N ILE A 71 -12.78 -0.32 -7.41
CA ILE A 71 -11.58 -1.15 -7.58
C ILE A 71 -11.52 -2.13 -6.42
N ASN A 72 -11.47 -3.42 -6.74
CA ASN A 72 -11.05 -4.44 -5.79
C ASN A 72 -9.54 -4.65 -5.95
N THR A 73 -8.78 -4.55 -4.86
CA THR A 73 -7.31 -4.56 -4.92
C THR A 73 -6.70 -5.13 -3.65
N HIS A 74 -5.57 -5.82 -3.81
CA HIS A 74 -4.66 -6.21 -2.74
C HIS A 74 -3.38 -5.35 -2.72
N SER A 75 -3.32 -4.29 -3.53
CA SER A 75 -2.13 -3.45 -3.64
C SER A 75 -2.15 -2.28 -2.65
N SER A 76 -1.09 -2.19 -1.85
CA SER A 76 -0.83 -1.04 -0.99
C SER A 76 -0.72 0.29 -1.77
N VAL A 77 -0.35 0.24 -3.05
CA VAL A 77 -0.25 1.42 -3.92
C VAL A 77 -1.60 2.12 -4.10
N PHE A 78 -2.69 1.33 -4.21
CA PHE A 78 -4.04 1.90 -4.35
C PHE A 78 -4.57 2.49 -3.04
N VAL A 79 -4.07 2.05 -1.90
CA VAL A 79 -4.49 2.52 -0.57
C VAL A 79 -3.66 3.71 -0.09
N ALA A 80 -2.35 3.76 -0.43
CA ALA A 80 -1.37 4.67 0.17
C ALA A 80 -1.65 6.16 -0.08
N ASP A 81 -2.10 6.52 -1.30
CA ASP A 81 -2.32 7.92 -1.64
C ASP A 81 -3.74 8.35 -1.28
N ASN A 82 -3.90 9.58 -0.79
CA ASN A 82 -5.18 10.18 -0.48
C ASN A 82 -5.66 11.05 -1.64
N TYR A 83 -6.89 10.79 -2.08
CA TYR A 83 -7.64 11.67 -2.96
C TYR A 83 -8.93 12.09 -2.25
N ASP A 84 -9.31 13.36 -2.38
CA ASP A 84 -10.47 13.93 -1.66
C ASP A 84 -11.79 13.21 -1.95
N ASN A 85 -11.92 12.59 -3.12
CA ASN A 85 -13.11 11.85 -3.56
C ASN A 85 -12.94 10.32 -3.51
N GLN A 86 -11.97 9.82 -2.76
CA GLN A 86 -11.71 8.39 -2.60
C GLN A 86 -12.26 7.89 -1.25
N SER A 87 -13.04 6.80 -1.30
CA SER A 87 -13.41 6.02 -0.13
C SER A 87 -12.75 4.65 -0.18
N ILE A 88 -12.18 4.21 0.93
CA ILE A 88 -11.58 2.89 1.07
C ILE A 88 -12.50 2.03 1.93
N LEU A 89 -12.87 0.87 1.41
CA LEU A 89 -13.70 -0.12 2.09
C LEU A 89 -12.82 -1.33 2.43
N LYS A 90 -12.71 -1.64 3.71
CA LYS A 90 -12.10 -2.89 4.18
C LYS A 90 -13.17 -3.98 4.14
N VAL A 91 -12.88 -5.07 3.43
CA VAL A 91 -13.77 -6.23 3.31
C VAL A 91 -13.09 -7.41 3.99
N GLU A 92 -13.71 -7.94 5.01
CA GLU A 92 -13.20 -9.09 5.78
C GLU A 92 -14.22 -10.21 5.81
N LYS A 93 -13.73 -11.45 5.78
CA LYS A 93 -14.54 -12.64 5.95
C LYS A 93 -14.11 -13.38 7.23
N SER A 94 -14.99 -13.45 8.20
CA SER A 94 -14.76 -14.17 9.46
C SER A 94 -15.93 -15.11 9.74
N SER A 95 -15.62 -16.36 10.07
CA SER A 95 -16.62 -17.39 10.46
C SER A 95 -17.77 -17.58 9.45
N GLY A 96 -17.51 -17.32 8.17
CA GLY A 96 -18.51 -17.45 7.10
C GLY A 96 -19.31 -16.19 6.82
N GLU A 97 -19.19 -15.16 7.63
CA GLU A 97 -19.80 -13.85 7.44
C GLU A 97 -18.82 -12.86 6.82
N THR A 98 -19.32 -12.00 5.93
CA THR A 98 -18.53 -10.93 5.31
C THR A 98 -18.94 -9.59 5.92
N SER A 99 -17.99 -8.85 6.45
CA SER A 99 -18.15 -7.47 6.92
C SER A 99 -17.52 -6.50 5.92
N ILE A 100 -18.11 -5.32 5.82
CA ILE A 100 -17.61 -4.21 5.01
C ILE A 100 -17.59 -2.97 5.90
N GLU A 101 -16.42 -2.36 6.04
CA GLU A 101 -16.21 -1.19 6.86
C GLU A 101 -15.55 -0.07 6.06
N VAL A 102 -16.00 1.17 6.26
CA VAL A 102 -15.35 2.34 5.67
C VAL A 102 -14.09 2.63 6.47
N THR A 103 -12.95 2.65 5.79
CA THR A 103 -11.65 2.91 6.42
C THR A 103 -11.45 4.40 6.65
N THR A 104 -11.02 4.76 7.84
CA THR A 104 -10.59 6.12 8.19
C THR A 104 -9.13 6.37 7.79
N ASP A 105 -8.73 7.63 7.66
CA ASP A 105 -7.33 7.98 7.38
C ASP A 105 -6.36 7.49 8.47
N PHE A 106 -6.85 7.35 9.69
CA PHE A 106 -6.06 6.83 10.81
C PHE A 106 -5.75 5.34 10.67
N GLU A 107 -6.64 4.56 10.04
CA GLU A 107 -6.50 3.11 9.85
C GLU A 107 -5.69 2.73 8.60
N LYS A 108 -5.59 3.64 7.63
CA LYS A 108 -4.86 3.39 6.37
C LYS A 108 -3.43 2.85 6.56
N PRO A 109 -2.58 3.41 7.43
CA PRO A 109 -1.23 2.89 7.64
C PRO A 109 -1.22 1.43 8.10
N TYR A 110 -2.19 1.03 8.92
CA TYR A 110 -2.33 -0.33 9.39
C TYR A 110 -2.73 -1.28 8.25
N ILE A 111 -3.69 -0.88 7.43
CA ILE A 111 -4.12 -1.66 6.25
C ILE A 111 -2.98 -1.81 5.25
N ILE A 112 -2.22 -0.74 4.99
CA ILE A 112 -1.05 -0.80 4.11
C ILE A 112 -0.02 -1.80 4.66
N PHE A 113 0.21 -1.78 5.96
CA PHE A 113 1.13 -2.71 6.61
C PHE A 113 0.66 -4.17 6.46
N GLU A 114 -0.62 -4.46 6.66
CA GLU A 114 -1.20 -5.79 6.43
C GLU A 114 -1.06 -6.23 4.96
N LEU A 115 -1.35 -5.33 4.00
CA LEU A 115 -1.20 -5.61 2.56
C LEU A 115 0.26 -5.91 2.16
N LEU A 116 1.23 -5.38 2.89
CA LEU A 116 2.65 -5.68 2.70
C LEU A 116 3.10 -6.99 3.38
N GLY A 117 2.17 -7.74 3.97
CA GLY A 117 2.43 -9.00 4.64
C GLY A 117 2.86 -8.85 6.10
N GLY A 118 2.73 -7.66 6.68
CA GLY A 118 2.95 -7.42 8.09
C GLY A 118 1.86 -8.04 8.96
N SER A 119 2.22 -8.41 10.18
CA SER A 119 1.28 -8.91 11.18
C SER A 119 1.21 -7.96 12.38
N PRO A 120 0.12 -7.97 13.18
CA PRO A 120 0.03 -7.16 14.38
C PRO A 120 1.21 -7.36 15.35
N SER A 121 1.81 -8.55 15.37
CA SER A 121 3.00 -8.85 16.18
C SER A 121 4.24 -8.06 15.74
N ASP A 122 4.34 -7.71 14.45
CA ASP A 122 5.48 -6.95 13.93
C ASP A 122 5.39 -5.47 14.35
N LEU A 123 4.18 -4.99 14.68
CA LEU A 123 3.98 -3.65 15.24
C LEU A 123 4.45 -3.55 16.70
N LEU A 124 4.70 -4.67 17.36
CA LEU A 124 5.33 -4.73 18.68
C LEU A 124 6.84 -4.55 18.62
N LEU A 125 7.42 -4.42 17.44
CA LEU A 125 8.82 -4.04 17.28
C LEU A 125 9.07 -2.72 18.01
N PRO A 126 10.18 -2.61 18.73
CA PRO A 126 10.49 -1.41 19.48
C PRO A 126 10.58 -0.21 18.55
N LYS A 127 9.78 0.83 18.85
CA LYS A 127 9.80 2.10 18.10
C LYS A 127 11.06 2.93 18.42
N ASN A 128 11.79 2.53 19.45
CA ASN A 128 12.98 3.23 19.90
C ASN A 128 14.21 2.36 19.64
N PHE A 129 15.20 2.97 19.00
CA PHE A 129 16.49 2.34 18.74
C PHE A 129 17.55 3.02 19.57
N LEU A 130 18.46 2.23 20.13
CA LEU A 130 19.67 2.70 20.77
C LEU A 130 20.85 2.18 19.97
N ILE A 131 21.55 3.08 19.29
CA ILE A 131 22.72 2.74 18.50
C ILE A 131 23.94 2.81 19.41
N VAL A 132 24.71 1.74 19.44
CA VAL A 132 25.95 1.61 20.23
C VAL A 132 27.13 1.33 19.34
N GLU A 133 28.32 1.79 19.71
CA GLU A 133 29.49 1.70 18.87
C GLU A 133 30.01 0.25 18.76
N GLY A 134 30.01 -0.48 19.86
CA GLY A 134 30.65 -1.79 19.90
C GLY A 134 29.90 -2.85 20.70
N LEU A 135 30.56 -4.01 20.82
CA LEU A 135 30.00 -5.19 21.49
C LEU A 135 29.84 -4.98 22.99
N SER A 136 30.81 -4.30 23.63
CA SER A 136 30.81 -4.09 25.08
C SER A 136 29.63 -3.28 25.55
N GLU A 137 29.32 -2.20 24.85
CA GLU A 137 28.13 -1.36 25.12
C GLU A 137 26.85 -2.13 24.85
N PHE A 138 26.80 -2.91 23.76
CA PHE A 138 25.65 -3.74 23.42
C PHE A 138 25.34 -4.73 24.55
N GLU A 139 26.33 -5.48 25.02
CA GLU A 139 26.14 -6.47 26.08
C GLU A 139 25.76 -5.82 27.41
N LEU A 140 26.45 -4.73 27.79
CA LEU A 140 26.19 -4.00 29.03
C LEU A 140 24.76 -3.45 29.04
N LEU A 141 24.38 -2.71 28.00
CA LEU A 141 23.08 -2.06 27.93
C LEU A 141 21.94 -3.06 27.79
N THR A 142 22.13 -4.15 27.06
CA THR A 142 21.14 -5.24 27.01
C THR A 142 20.85 -5.79 28.41
N ARG A 143 21.89 -6.07 29.20
CA ARG A 143 21.73 -6.59 30.59
C ARG A 143 21.09 -5.55 31.51
N VAL A 144 21.49 -4.28 31.39
CA VAL A 144 20.92 -3.19 32.21
C VAL A 144 19.44 -3.00 31.89
N ILE A 145 19.08 -2.94 30.61
CA ILE A 145 17.69 -2.76 30.20
C ILE A 145 16.82 -3.93 30.64
N GLN A 146 17.27 -5.16 30.42
CA GLN A 146 16.53 -6.33 30.86
C GLN A 146 16.34 -6.41 32.39
N ARG A 147 17.33 -5.97 33.15
CA ARG A 147 17.30 -6.08 34.62
C ARG A 147 16.52 -4.95 35.29
N PHE A 148 16.63 -3.73 34.80
CA PHE A 148 16.12 -2.55 35.50
C PHE A 148 14.98 -1.82 34.79
N TYR A 149 14.74 -2.13 33.51
CA TYR A 149 13.77 -1.42 32.67
C TYR A 149 12.84 -2.36 31.91
N SER A 150 12.63 -3.58 32.40
CA SER A 150 11.76 -4.60 31.78
C SER A 150 10.28 -4.16 31.73
N ASP A 151 9.87 -3.20 32.56
CA ASP A 151 8.54 -2.60 32.64
C ASP A 151 8.35 -1.41 31.69
N LYS A 152 9.41 -0.99 31.01
CA LYS A 152 9.38 0.16 30.08
C LYS A 152 9.14 -0.30 28.63
N PRO A 153 8.73 0.63 27.74
CA PRO A 153 8.60 0.32 26.33
C PRO A 153 9.88 -0.29 25.77
N PRO A 154 9.77 -1.31 24.92
CA PRO A 154 10.93 -2.03 24.39
C PRO A 154 11.82 -1.08 23.58
N ILE A 155 13.14 -1.24 23.76
CA ILE A 155 14.19 -0.56 23.01
C ILE A 155 15.00 -1.62 22.27
N GLN A 156 15.19 -1.44 20.98
CA GLN A 156 16.10 -2.28 20.19
C GLN A 156 17.50 -1.69 20.23
N ILE A 157 18.48 -2.46 20.64
CA ILE A 157 19.89 -2.05 20.64
C ILE A 157 20.52 -2.52 19.34
N VAL A 158 21.11 -1.61 18.58
CA VAL A 158 21.78 -1.87 17.31
C VAL A 158 23.25 -1.49 17.42
N LYS A 159 24.14 -2.36 16.95
CA LYS A 159 25.59 -2.10 16.91
C LYS A 159 25.96 -1.40 15.62
N ALA A 160 26.64 -0.28 15.71
CA ALA A 160 27.19 0.42 14.54
C ALA A 160 28.41 -0.29 13.93
N ASN A 161 29.13 -1.12 14.68
CA ASN A 161 30.34 -1.85 14.25
C ASN A 161 31.38 -0.96 13.50
N GLY A 162 31.43 0.34 13.84
CA GLY A 162 32.30 1.30 13.20
C GLY A 162 31.87 1.77 11.80
N ASP A 163 30.70 1.38 11.34
CA ASP A 163 30.18 1.72 10.00
C ASP A 163 28.73 2.22 10.11
N ILE A 164 28.55 3.54 10.04
CA ILE A 164 27.25 4.20 10.12
C ILE A 164 26.34 3.79 8.95
N ASP A 165 26.93 3.54 7.76
CA ASP A 165 26.17 3.17 6.56
C ASP A 165 25.50 1.78 6.70
N GLN A 166 26.03 0.89 7.55
CA GLN A 166 25.38 -0.39 7.87
C GLN A 166 24.18 -0.22 8.81
N VAL A 167 24.19 0.78 9.68
CA VAL A 167 23.08 1.06 10.58
C VAL A 167 21.88 1.60 9.81
N GLU A 168 22.09 2.50 8.87
CA GLU A 168 21.01 3.05 8.02
C GLU A 168 20.30 1.98 7.18
N ARG A 169 21.00 0.89 6.84
CA ARG A 169 20.40 -0.24 6.09
C ARG A 169 19.66 -1.24 6.99
N SER A 170 19.79 -1.12 8.30
CA SER A 170 19.24 -2.06 9.29
C SER A 170 18.03 -1.50 10.03
N ILE A 171 17.68 -0.23 9.79
CA ILE A 171 16.52 0.49 10.29
C ILE A 171 15.50 0.65 9.16
#